data_865f84c478d87e35a527f84ad003969d
#
_entry.id   865f84c478d87e35a527f84ad003969d
#
_cell.length_a   1.000
_cell.length_b   1.000
_cell.length_c   1.000
_cell.angle_alpha   90.00
_cell.angle_beta   90.00
_cell.angle_gamma   90.00
#
_symmetry.space_group_name_H-M   'P 1'
#
loop_
_entity.id
_entity.type
_entity.pdbx_description
1 polymer ?
#
loop_
_entity_poly.entity_id
_entity_poly.type
_entity_poly.pdbx_seq_one_letter_code
_entity_poly.pdbx_strand_id
1 'polypeptide(L)'
;MFICSKIPELKKIQSLFLIVLVLSFSQCAKKGRPDGGPKDEDAPLFVTANPPYETINFDKNEINIYFNEYIKLKDLSKQLIISPPLNPENPPLISPQGSPSKYINIQILDTLLENSTYIFDFGNSVQDNNESNTLERFKYVFSTGAYIDSLTLSGSVKNSFKSESVENIKLLLYRLDSAYTDSAVYNRKPDYVTST
;
A
#
# COMPACT_ATOMS: atom_id res chain seq x y z
N MET A 1 59.27 -16.42 -67.34
CA MET A 1 59.62 -17.16 -66.14
C MET A 1 59.93 -16.19 -65.03
N PHE A 2 58.94 -15.58 -64.44
CA PHE A 2 59.05 -14.68 -63.27
C PHE A 2 57.68 -14.53 -62.64
N ILE A 3 57.23 -15.45 -61.76
CA ILE A 3 56.15 -15.21 -60.81
C ILE A 3 56.34 -16.19 -59.63
N CYS A 4 57.20 -15.86 -58.67
CA CYS A 4 57.21 -16.61 -57.42
C CYS A 4 58.00 -15.92 -56.29
N SER A 5 57.73 -14.67 -55.92
CA SER A 5 58.40 -14.07 -54.77
C SER A 5 57.53 -13.08 -53.93
N LYS A 6 56.24 -12.95 -54.20
CA LYS A 6 55.37 -12.03 -53.39
C LYS A 6 54.44 -12.66 -52.37
N ILE A 7 54.50 -13.96 -52.20
CA ILE A 7 53.55 -14.69 -51.28
C ILE A 7 53.81 -14.46 -49.77
N PRO A 8 55.06 -14.30 -49.26
CA PRO A 8 55.30 -14.12 -47.85
C PRO A 8 54.78 -12.79 -47.26
N GLU A 9 54.87 -11.71 -48.07
CA GLU A 9 54.39 -10.38 -47.61
C GLU A 9 52.88 -10.31 -47.50
N LEU A 10 52.18 -10.92 -48.45
CA LEU A 10 50.70 -10.97 -48.41
C LEU A 10 50.18 -11.72 -47.18
N LYS A 11 50.88 -12.82 -46.80
CA LYS A 11 50.52 -13.56 -45.59
C LYS A 11 50.74 -12.77 -44.26
N LYS A 12 51.85 -11.97 -44.25
CA LYS A 12 52.11 -11.07 -43.11
C LYS A 12 51.05 -9.98 -42.97
N ILE A 13 50.64 -9.35 -44.07
CA ILE A 13 49.56 -8.35 -44.05
C ILE A 13 48.25 -8.96 -43.65
N GLN A 14 47.92 -10.14 -44.11
CA GLN A 14 46.71 -10.86 -43.77
C GLN A 14 46.70 -11.27 -42.28
N SER A 15 47.84 -11.69 -41.74
CA SER A 15 47.99 -11.98 -40.31
C SER A 15 47.86 -10.74 -39.43
N LEU A 16 48.44 -9.62 -39.85
CA LEU A 16 48.35 -8.33 -39.18
C LEU A 16 46.88 -7.85 -39.12
N PHE A 17 46.17 -7.95 -40.25
CA PHE A 17 44.77 -7.58 -40.37
C PHE A 17 43.90 -8.43 -39.46
N LEU A 18 44.15 -9.74 -39.33
CA LEU A 18 43.44 -10.63 -38.47
C LEU A 18 43.64 -10.28 -36.99
N ILE A 19 44.89 -9.91 -36.60
CA ILE A 19 45.20 -9.49 -35.22
C ILE A 19 44.50 -8.18 -34.89
N VAL A 20 44.46 -7.19 -35.77
CA VAL A 20 43.75 -5.93 -35.57
C VAL A 20 42.25 -6.17 -35.46
N LEU A 21 41.70 -7.07 -36.27
CA LEU A 21 40.29 -7.45 -36.22
C LEU A 21 39.94 -8.10 -34.88
N VAL A 22 40.77 -8.99 -34.37
CA VAL A 22 40.55 -9.66 -33.04
C VAL A 22 40.65 -8.64 -31.90
N LEU A 23 41.56 -7.68 -31.96
CA LEU A 23 41.72 -6.63 -30.97
C LEU A 23 40.53 -5.65 -30.95
N SER A 24 39.87 -5.44 -32.10
CA SER A 24 38.68 -4.57 -32.15
C SER A 24 37.41 -5.19 -31.52
N PHE A 25 37.38 -6.51 -31.29
CA PHE A 25 36.29 -7.18 -30.61
C PHE A 25 36.48 -7.25 -29.08
N SER A 26 37.62 -6.86 -28.53
CA SER A 26 37.90 -6.88 -27.08
C SER A 26 37.35 -5.65 -26.33
N GLN A 27 36.44 -4.89 -26.88
CA GLN A 27 35.78 -3.82 -26.16
C GLN A 27 34.75 -4.41 -25.18
N CYS A 28 35.18 -4.78 -23.98
CA CYS A 28 34.31 -4.99 -22.86
C CYS A 28 33.57 -3.69 -22.57
N ALA A 29 32.36 -3.56 -23.10
CA ALA A 29 31.42 -2.53 -22.63
C ALA A 29 31.14 -2.79 -21.17
N LYS A 30 31.74 -2.04 -20.24
CA LYS A 30 31.27 -1.95 -18.87
C LYS A 30 29.83 -1.47 -18.92
N LYS A 31 28.88 -2.34 -18.64
CA LYS A 31 27.51 -1.91 -18.28
C LYS A 31 27.63 -1.13 -16.98
N GLY A 32 27.84 0.18 -17.07
CA GLY A 32 27.63 1.08 -15.94
C GLY A 32 26.15 0.96 -15.58
N ARG A 33 25.83 0.43 -14.42
CA ARG A 33 24.53 0.71 -13.82
C ARG A 33 24.59 2.18 -13.46
N PRO A 34 23.61 3.02 -13.89
CA PRO A 34 23.52 4.36 -13.33
C PRO A 34 23.39 4.19 -11.82
N ASP A 35 24.33 4.78 -11.08
CA ASP A 35 24.15 4.90 -9.64
C ASP A 35 22.88 5.70 -9.45
N GLY A 36 21.85 5.08 -8.85
CA GLY A 36 20.62 5.76 -8.48
C GLY A 36 20.95 6.96 -7.59
N GLY A 37 20.09 7.95 -7.60
CA GLY A 37 20.18 9.06 -6.63
C GLY A 37 20.20 8.56 -5.20
N PRO A 38 20.27 9.48 -4.20
CA PRO A 38 20.07 9.11 -2.81
C PRO A 38 18.79 8.31 -2.66
N LYS A 39 18.82 7.28 -1.80
CA LYS A 39 17.64 6.51 -1.48
C LYS A 39 16.58 7.44 -0.89
N ASP A 40 15.35 7.34 -1.39
CA ASP A 40 14.21 8.03 -0.80
C ASP A 40 13.87 7.39 0.55
N GLU A 41 13.73 8.19 1.59
CA GLU A 41 13.36 7.76 2.95
C GLU A 41 12.01 8.35 3.38
N ASP A 42 11.39 9.15 2.52
CA ASP A 42 10.10 9.77 2.79
C ASP A 42 8.95 8.79 2.55
N ALA A 43 7.94 8.85 3.41
CA ALA A 43 6.70 8.09 3.23
C ALA A 43 5.77 8.81 2.24
N PRO A 44 4.88 8.06 1.54
CA PRO A 44 3.86 8.66 0.70
C PRO A 44 3.01 9.68 1.46
N LEU A 45 2.67 10.79 0.80
CA LEU A 45 1.82 11.82 1.39
C LEU A 45 0.42 11.77 0.76
N PHE A 46 -0.60 11.84 1.62
CA PHE A 46 -1.96 12.07 1.19
C PHE A 46 -2.09 13.48 0.56
N VAL A 47 -2.67 13.55 -0.63
CA VAL A 47 -2.85 14.80 -1.37
C VAL A 47 -4.30 15.27 -1.31
N THR A 48 -5.23 14.41 -1.70
CA THR A 48 -6.66 14.71 -1.76
C THR A 48 -7.47 13.43 -1.83
N ALA A 49 -8.78 13.54 -1.68
CA ALA A 49 -9.71 12.46 -1.92
C ALA A 49 -10.99 12.95 -2.61
N ASN A 50 -11.69 12.05 -3.28
CA ASN A 50 -13.00 12.27 -3.83
C ASN A 50 -13.93 11.10 -3.45
N PRO A 51 -14.96 11.33 -2.59
CA PRO A 51 -15.27 12.60 -1.88
C PRO A 51 -14.13 13.07 -0.97
N PRO A 52 -14.13 14.37 -0.56
CA PRO A 52 -13.12 14.90 0.35
C PRO A 52 -13.04 14.16 1.68
N TYR A 53 -11.87 14.17 2.32
CA TYR A 53 -11.71 13.72 3.69
C TYR A 53 -12.66 14.44 4.64
N GLU A 54 -13.25 13.71 5.58
CA GLU A 54 -14.30 14.21 6.51
C GLU A 54 -15.58 14.71 5.82
N THR A 55 -15.93 14.17 4.64
CA THR A 55 -17.22 14.44 4.00
C THR A 55 -18.36 14.01 4.92
N ILE A 56 -19.34 14.89 5.07
CA ILE A 56 -20.63 14.63 5.72
C ILE A 56 -21.73 14.39 4.69
N ASN A 57 -22.86 13.80 5.12
CA ASN A 57 -23.97 13.40 4.24
C ASN A 57 -23.47 12.58 3.04
N PHE A 58 -22.55 11.64 3.31
CA PHE A 58 -21.96 10.79 2.29
C PHE A 58 -23.04 9.89 1.67
N ASP A 59 -23.22 10.02 0.35
CA ASP A 59 -24.23 9.33 -0.45
C ASP A 59 -23.63 8.52 -1.61
N LYS A 60 -22.29 8.37 -1.64
CA LYS A 60 -21.58 7.69 -2.70
C LYS A 60 -21.28 6.24 -2.32
N ASN A 61 -20.95 5.43 -3.31
CA ASN A 61 -20.46 4.07 -3.13
C ASN A 61 -18.99 3.92 -3.55
N GLU A 62 -18.35 5.02 -3.94
CA GLU A 62 -16.98 5.03 -4.42
C GLU A 62 -16.17 6.15 -3.77
N ILE A 63 -14.93 5.83 -3.40
CA ILE A 63 -13.96 6.77 -2.82
C ILE A 63 -12.64 6.61 -3.55
N ASN A 64 -12.06 7.73 -3.98
CA ASN A 64 -10.73 7.77 -4.59
C ASN A 64 -9.81 8.63 -3.72
N ILE A 65 -8.71 8.05 -3.23
CA ILE A 65 -7.75 8.69 -2.32
C ILE A 65 -6.42 8.83 -3.06
N TYR A 66 -5.91 10.05 -3.25
CA TYR A 66 -4.75 10.35 -4.07
C TYR A 66 -3.52 10.66 -3.23
N PHE A 67 -2.36 10.18 -3.71
CA PHE A 67 -1.05 10.36 -3.10
C PHE A 67 -0.10 11.11 -4.03
N ASN A 68 0.96 11.70 -3.47
CA ASN A 68 1.99 12.42 -4.22
C ASN A 68 2.81 11.49 -5.14
N GLU A 69 2.87 10.19 -4.82
CA GLU A 69 3.68 9.20 -5.51
C GLU A 69 2.94 7.87 -5.75
N TYR A 70 3.60 6.92 -6.40
CA TYR A 70 3.06 5.58 -6.60
C TYR A 70 3.14 4.76 -5.32
N ILE A 71 1.98 4.27 -4.87
CA ILE A 71 1.83 3.44 -3.68
C ILE A 71 1.47 2.00 -4.04
N LYS A 72 1.70 1.10 -3.12
CA LYS A 72 1.19 -0.28 -3.08
C LYS A 72 0.54 -0.53 -1.74
N LEU A 73 -0.41 -1.47 -1.72
CA LEU A 73 -1.07 -1.91 -0.49
C LEU A 73 -0.49 -3.26 -0.06
N LYS A 74 0.23 -3.24 1.06
CA LYS A 74 0.85 -4.44 1.62
C LYS A 74 0.02 -5.02 2.75
N ASP A 75 -0.22 -6.32 2.72
CA ASP A 75 -0.96 -7.05 3.75
C ASP A 75 -2.31 -6.40 4.12
N LEU A 76 -3.00 -5.77 3.14
CA LEU A 76 -4.22 -5.00 3.35
C LEU A 76 -5.27 -5.77 4.15
N SER A 77 -5.49 -7.04 3.83
CA SER A 77 -6.49 -7.89 4.51
C SER A 77 -6.25 -8.07 6.01
N LYS A 78 -5.00 -7.91 6.47
CA LYS A 78 -4.63 -7.98 7.88
C LYS A 78 -4.66 -6.63 8.57
N GLN A 79 -4.34 -5.56 7.81
CA GLN A 79 -4.16 -4.21 8.32
C GLN A 79 -5.45 -3.39 8.32
N LEU A 80 -6.29 -3.57 7.29
CA LEU A 80 -7.50 -2.78 7.12
C LEU A 80 -8.51 -3.05 8.24
N ILE A 81 -8.93 -1.98 8.90
CA ILE A 81 -10.03 -1.99 9.83
C ILE A 81 -11.06 -0.98 9.37
N ILE A 82 -12.32 -1.43 9.26
CA ILE A 82 -13.45 -0.58 8.91
C ILE A 82 -14.35 -0.50 10.13
N SER A 83 -14.65 0.71 10.58
CA SER A 83 -15.48 0.96 11.74
C SER A 83 -16.54 2.04 11.46
N PRO A 84 -17.82 1.77 11.65
CA PRO A 84 -18.49 0.49 11.96
C PRO A 84 -18.19 -0.61 10.94
N PRO A 85 -18.19 -1.89 11.35
CA PRO A 85 -17.87 -2.99 10.44
C PRO A 85 -18.96 -3.22 9.39
N LEU A 86 -18.53 -3.37 8.14
CA LEU A 86 -19.39 -3.73 7.02
C LEU A 86 -19.82 -5.20 7.08
N ASN A 87 -20.77 -5.58 6.22
CA ASN A 87 -21.18 -6.98 6.11
C ASN A 87 -20.03 -7.81 5.50
N PRO A 88 -19.58 -8.90 6.16
CA PRO A 88 -18.55 -9.77 5.63
C PRO A 88 -18.92 -10.44 4.28
N GLU A 89 -20.19 -10.55 3.97
CA GLU A 89 -20.67 -11.08 2.68
C GLU A 89 -20.51 -10.07 1.53
N ASN A 90 -20.44 -8.77 1.86
CA ASN A 90 -20.28 -7.69 0.90
C ASN A 90 -19.04 -6.84 1.24
N PRO A 91 -17.83 -7.41 1.23
CA PRO A 91 -16.63 -6.66 1.54
C PRO A 91 -16.39 -5.59 0.47
N PRO A 92 -15.81 -4.45 0.82
CA PRO A 92 -15.48 -3.42 -0.16
C PRO A 92 -14.39 -3.92 -1.11
N LEU A 93 -14.48 -3.50 -2.37
CA LEU A 93 -13.41 -3.72 -3.34
C LEU A 93 -12.41 -2.58 -3.22
N ILE A 94 -11.16 -2.91 -2.94
CA ILE A 94 -10.09 -1.91 -2.75
C ILE A 94 -8.95 -2.21 -3.73
N SER A 95 -8.53 -1.19 -4.44
CA SER A 95 -7.37 -1.23 -5.33
C SER A 95 -6.38 -0.10 -4.95
N PRO A 96 -5.09 -0.23 -5.28
CA PRO A 96 -4.48 -1.23 -6.17
C PRO A 96 -4.27 -2.59 -5.50
N GLN A 97 -4.40 -3.65 -6.30
CA GLN A 97 -4.01 -4.99 -5.91
C GLN A 97 -2.94 -5.50 -6.88
N GLY A 98 -1.71 -5.66 -6.39
CA GLY A 98 -0.59 -6.20 -7.17
C GLY A 98 0.17 -5.20 -8.05
N SER A 99 -0.45 -4.15 -8.58
CA SER A 99 0.21 -3.11 -9.36
C SER A 99 0.22 -1.78 -8.60
N PRO A 100 1.30 -0.97 -8.69
CA PRO A 100 1.32 0.32 -8.02
C PRO A 100 0.35 1.32 -8.68
N SER A 101 -0.17 2.26 -7.89
CA SER A 101 -1.06 3.32 -8.34
C SER A 101 -0.77 4.61 -7.57
N LYS A 102 -1.14 5.77 -8.12
CA LYS A 102 -1.12 7.05 -7.38
C LYS A 102 -2.38 7.29 -6.54
N TYR A 103 -3.31 6.36 -6.54
CA TYR A 103 -4.54 6.47 -5.76
C TYR A 103 -5.00 5.11 -5.25
N ILE A 104 -5.74 5.14 -4.14
CA ILE A 104 -6.56 4.03 -3.67
C ILE A 104 -7.99 4.28 -4.14
N ASN A 105 -8.60 3.28 -4.78
CA ASN A 105 -10.03 3.26 -5.07
C ASN A 105 -10.70 2.28 -4.12
N ILE A 106 -11.79 2.71 -3.50
CA ILE A 106 -12.64 1.92 -2.62
C ILE A 106 -14.03 1.89 -3.21
N GLN A 107 -14.55 0.71 -3.55
CA GLN A 107 -15.96 0.51 -3.90
C GLN A 107 -16.69 -0.16 -2.73
N ILE A 108 -17.64 0.54 -2.16
CA ILE A 108 -18.47 0.07 -1.05
C ILE A 108 -19.65 -0.70 -1.66
N LEU A 109 -19.73 -1.98 -1.33
CA LEU A 109 -20.79 -2.88 -1.83
C LEU A 109 -21.92 -3.08 -0.81
N ASP A 110 -21.68 -2.71 0.43
CA ASP A 110 -22.64 -2.85 1.51
C ASP A 110 -23.50 -1.58 1.67
N THR A 111 -24.66 -1.73 2.30
CA THR A 111 -25.49 -0.59 2.72
C THR A 111 -24.92 -0.01 4.01
N LEU A 112 -24.57 1.26 3.96
CA LEU A 112 -24.03 1.98 5.12
C LEU A 112 -25.16 2.29 6.13
N LEU A 113 -24.80 2.30 7.40
CA LEU A 113 -25.69 2.75 8.47
C LEU A 113 -25.96 4.25 8.33
N GLU A 114 -27.19 4.67 8.57
CA GLU A 114 -27.55 6.09 8.60
C GLU A 114 -26.95 6.80 9.81
N ASN A 115 -26.69 8.09 9.68
CA ASN A 115 -26.17 8.95 10.73
C ASN A 115 -24.95 8.37 11.46
N SER A 116 -24.02 7.80 10.72
CA SER A 116 -22.86 7.08 11.27
C SER A 116 -21.56 7.59 10.66
N THR A 117 -20.55 7.75 11.49
CA THR A 117 -19.19 8.08 11.06
C THR A 117 -18.41 6.79 10.76
N TYR A 118 -17.94 6.67 9.54
CA TYR A 118 -17.11 5.55 9.07
C TYR A 118 -15.63 5.92 9.04
N ILE A 119 -14.81 4.99 9.50
CA ILE A 119 -13.35 5.08 9.48
C ILE A 119 -12.82 3.87 8.71
N PHE A 120 -12.07 4.13 7.64
CA PHE A 120 -11.26 3.14 6.95
C PHE A 120 -9.82 3.33 7.43
N ASP A 121 -9.39 2.54 8.41
CA ASP A 121 -8.02 2.55 8.95
C ASP A 121 -7.18 1.54 8.18
N PHE A 122 -6.24 2.04 7.38
CA PHE A 122 -5.34 1.23 6.56
C PHE A 122 -4.15 0.70 7.34
N GLY A 123 -4.02 1.07 8.63
CA GLY A 123 -2.85 0.70 9.43
C GLY A 123 -1.55 1.12 8.74
N ASN A 124 -0.65 0.17 8.59
CA ASN A 124 0.65 0.36 7.93
C ASN A 124 0.70 -0.28 6.53
N SER A 125 -0.46 -0.46 5.88
CA SER A 125 -0.54 -1.10 4.57
C SER A 125 -0.11 -0.21 3.41
N VAL A 126 -0.23 1.12 3.53
CA VAL A 126 0.11 2.07 2.48
C VAL A 126 1.62 2.28 2.47
N GLN A 127 2.27 1.86 1.38
CA GLN A 127 3.73 1.99 1.22
C GLN A 127 4.05 2.55 -0.15
N ASP A 128 5.17 3.29 -0.27
CA ASP A 128 5.68 3.65 -1.59
C ASP A 128 6.06 2.40 -2.40
N ASN A 129 6.08 2.55 -3.72
CA ASN A 129 6.34 1.43 -4.61
C ASN A 129 7.83 1.02 -4.62
N ASN A 130 8.76 1.94 -4.48
CA ASN A 130 10.17 1.71 -4.73
C ASN A 130 10.90 1.21 -3.47
N GLU A 131 10.92 2.00 -2.43
CA GLU A 131 11.70 1.78 -1.20
C GLU A 131 10.89 1.08 -0.10
N SER A 132 9.57 1.10 -0.23
CA SER A 132 8.61 0.55 0.74
C SER A 132 8.54 1.36 2.05
N ASN A 133 8.78 2.67 1.97
CA ASN A 133 8.53 3.59 3.07
C ASN A 133 7.04 3.57 3.40
N THR A 134 6.69 3.49 4.66
CA THR A 134 5.31 3.25 5.10
C THR A 134 4.65 4.54 5.56
N LEU A 135 3.47 4.83 5.05
CA LEU A 135 2.58 5.84 5.62
C LEU A 135 1.87 5.22 6.83
N GLU A 136 2.32 5.60 8.02
CA GLU A 136 1.84 5.00 9.27
C GLU A 136 0.41 5.42 9.60
N ARG A 137 -0.43 4.43 9.94
CA ARG A 137 -1.78 4.59 10.48
C ARG A 137 -2.67 5.54 9.66
N PHE A 138 -2.57 5.43 8.33
CA PHE A 138 -3.42 6.24 7.45
C PHE A 138 -4.89 5.88 7.61
N LYS A 139 -5.72 6.91 7.80
CA LYS A 139 -7.18 6.77 7.96
C LYS A 139 -7.91 7.66 6.98
N TYR A 140 -9.00 7.15 6.44
CA TYR A 140 -9.97 7.94 5.70
C TYR A 140 -11.30 7.93 6.47
N VAL A 141 -11.87 9.11 6.70
CA VAL A 141 -13.07 9.30 7.53
C VAL A 141 -14.15 10.01 6.73
N PHE A 142 -15.39 9.57 6.90
CA PHE A 142 -16.58 10.26 6.39
C PHE A 142 -17.79 9.94 7.27
N SER A 143 -18.88 10.69 7.10
CA SER A 143 -20.14 10.42 7.79
C SER A 143 -21.32 10.38 6.82
N THR A 144 -22.21 9.42 7.00
CA THR A 144 -23.53 9.37 6.35
C THR A 144 -24.51 10.37 6.94
N GLY A 145 -24.19 10.91 8.13
CA GLY A 145 -24.97 11.94 8.82
C GLY A 145 -24.44 13.35 8.55
N ALA A 146 -25.06 14.31 9.24
CA ALA A 146 -24.78 15.74 9.08
C ALA A 146 -23.51 16.21 9.84
N TYR A 147 -22.82 15.34 10.56
CA TYR A 147 -21.63 15.65 11.32
C TYR A 147 -20.71 14.43 11.43
N ILE A 148 -19.44 14.68 11.74
CA ILE A 148 -18.47 13.64 12.12
C ILE A 148 -18.53 13.47 13.64
N ASP A 149 -18.68 12.23 14.12
CA ASP A 149 -18.67 11.95 15.54
C ASP A 149 -17.31 12.30 16.17
N SER A 150 -17.36 13.02 17.30
CA SER A 150 -16.16 13.47 18.01
C SER A 150 -15.92 12.72 19.33
N LEU A 151 -16.81 11.81 19.70
CA LEU A 151 -16.64 11.03 20.93
C LEU A 151 -15.49 10.02 20.76
N THR A 152 -14.61 10.00 21.72
CA THR A 152 -13.45 9.08 21.72
C THR A 152 -13.45 8.23 23.00
N LEU A 153 -13.05 6.98 22.86
CA LEU A 153 -12.75 6.09 23.97
C LEU A 153 -11.27 5.69 23.86
N SER A 154 -10.51 5.94 24.91
CA SER A 154 -9.10 5.57 24.97
C SER A 154 -8.82 4.58 26.07
N GLY A 155 -7.84 3.71 25.87
CA GLY A 155 -7.46 2.70 26.85
C GLY A 155 -6.11 2.07 26.49
N SER A 156 -5.69 1.10 27.30
CA SER A 156 -4.49 0.31 27.03
C SER A 156 -4.76 -1.17 27.17
N VAL A 157 -4.15 -1.97 26.28
CA VAL A 157 -4.19 -3.43 26.36
C VAL A 157 -2.84 -3.92 26.84
N LYS A 158 -2.86 -4.75 27.88
CA LYS A 158 -1.65 -5.31 28.48
C LYS A 158 -1.77 -6.82 28.62
N ASN A 159 -0.63 -7.49 28.46
CA ASN A 159 -0.51 -8.90 28.83
C ASN A 159 -0.69 -9.03 30.35
N SER A 160 -1.65 -9.86 30.79
CA SER A 160 -1.97 -9.99 32.22
C SER A 160 -0.83 -10.59 33.06
N PHE A 161 0.06 -11.36 32.45
CA PHE A 161 1.18 -12.00 33.14
C PHE A 161 2.40 -11.09 33.21
N LYS A 162 2.75 -10.40 32.10
CA LYS A 162 3.98 -9.59 32.00
C LYS A 162 3.74 -8.11 32.23
N SER A 163 2.47 -7.64 32.22
CA SER A 163 2.08 -6.22 32.26
C SER A 163 2.67 -5.36 31.11
N GLU A 164 3.17 -6.01 30.07
CA GLU A 164 3.68 -5.37 28.85
C GLU A 164 2.54 -4.97 27.93
N SER A 165 2.69 -3.88 27.21
CA SER A 165 1.74 -3.47 26.17
C SER A 165 1.70 -4.51 25.07
N VAL A 166 0.53 -4.77 24.51
CA VAL A 166 0.33 -5.72 23.40
C VAL A 166 -0.14 -4.93 22.19
N GLU A 167 0.52 -5.15 21.06
CA GLU A 167 0.21 -4.53 19.78
C GLU A 167 -0.57 -5.47 18.87
N ASN A 168 -1.23 -4.91 17.86
CA ASN A 168 -2.00 -5.63 16.84
C ASN A 168 -3.16 -6.46 17.40
N ILE A 169 -3.72 -6.06 18.53
CA ILE A 169 -4.94 -6.67 19.09
C ILE A 169 -6.15 -5.90 18.58
N LYS A 170 -7.09 -6.62 17.97
CA LYS A 170 -8.39 -6.05 17.60
C LYS A 170 -9.26 -5.86 18.81
N LEU A 171 -9.81 -4.66 18.97
CA LEU A 171 -10.72 -4.27 20.03
C LEU A 171 -12.11 -4.10 19.43
N LEU A 172 -13.10 -4.73 20.05
CA LEU A 172 -14.49 -4.71 19.64
C LEU A 172 -15.30 -3.97 20.70
N LEU A 173 -16.03 -2.95 20.31
CA LEU A 173 -16.90 -2.19 21.19
C LEU A 173 -18.36 -2.54 20.90
N TYR A 174 -19.08 -2.91 21.95
CA TYR A 174 -20.50 -3.21 21.93
C TYR A 174 -21.27 -2.22 22.79
N ARG A 175 -22.38 -1.69 22.29
CA ARG A 175 -23.27 -0.86 23.07
C ARG A 175 -24.03 -1.72 24.09
N LEU A 176 -24.03 -1.29 25.34
CA LEU A 176 -24.85 -1.89 26.37
C LEU A 176 -26.27 -1.30 26.27
N ASP A 177 -27.12 -1.96 25.55
CA ASP A 177 -28.55 -1.67 25.44
C ASP A 177 -29.40 -2.79 26.09
N SER A 178 -30.73 -2.68 26.07
CA SER A 178 -31.63 -3.67 26.62
C SER A 178 -31.57 -5.04 25.95
N ALA A 179 -30.99 -5.12 24.76
CA ALA A 179 -30.78 -6.36 23.97
C ALA A 179 -29.41 -6.99 24.19
N TYR A 180 -28.53 -6.33 24.97
CA TYR A 180 -27.19 -6.87 25.26
C TYR A 180 -27.26 -8.08 26.17
N THR A 181 -26.58 -9.14 25.79
CA THR A 181 -26.35 -10.34 26.60
C THR A 181 -24.86 -10.72 26.47
N ASP A 182 -24.33 -11.49 27.40
CA ASP A 182 -22.92 -11.95 27.39
C ASP A 182 -22.59 -12.74 26.14
N SER A 183 -23.59 -13.33 25.47
CA SER A 183 -23.43 -14.02 24.18
C SER A 183 -23.46 -13.07 22.99
N ALA A 184 -23.64 -11.77 23.15
CA ALA A 184 -23.67 -10.80 22.03
C ALA A 184 -22.38 -10.84 21.19
N VAL A 185 -21.24 -11.06 21.83
CA VAL A 185 -19.92 -11.18 21.14
C VAL A 185 -19.85 -12.31 20.11
N TYR A 186 -20.73 -13.32 20.20
CA TYR A 186 -20.81 -14.45 19.28
C TYR A 186 -21.90 -14.30 18.22
N ASN A 187 -22.94 -13.52 18.53
CA ASN A 187 -24.18 -13.50 17.76
C ASN A 187 -24.47 -12.15 17.10
N ARG A 188 -23.74 -11.11 17.47
CA ARG A 188 -23.94 -9.75 16.98
C ARG A 188 -22.64 -9.15 16.49
N LYS A 189 -22.69 -8.35 15.40
CA LYS A 189 -21.55 -7.52 14.98
C LYS A 189 -21.26 -6.47 16.05
N PRO A 190 -20.00 -6.12 16.29
CA PRO A 190 -19.67 -4.99 17.18
C PRO A 190 -20.14 -3.68 16.55
N ASP A 191 -20.44 -2.70 17.41
CA ASP A 191 -20.79 -1.35 16.95
C ASP A 191 -19.55 -0.62 16.39
N TYR A 192 -18.37 -0.83 17.00
CA TYR A 192 -17.10 -0.26 16.51
C TYR A 192 -15.95 -1.25 16.66
N VAL A 193 -14.94 -1.08 15.80
CA VAL A 193 -13.73 -1.90 15.79
C VAL A 193 -12.51 -1.00 15.69
N THR A 194 -11.45 -1.33 16.42
CA THR A 194 -10.13 -0.68 16.31
C THR A 194 -9.03 -1.69 16.61
N SER A 195 -7.77 -1.26 16.55
CA SER A 195 -6.59 -2.03 16.97
C SER A 195 -5.66 -1.22 17.86
N THR A 196 -4.85 -1.93 18.62
CA THR A 196 -3.73 -1.35 19.36
C THR A 196 -2.52 -1.13 18.47
#